data_c17d318494a03f0e7a1592fbcd1f49c7
#
_entry.id   c17d318494a03f0e7a1592fbcd1f49c7
#
_cell.length_a   1.000
_cell.length_b   1.000
_cell.length_c   1.000
_cell.angle_alpha   90.00
_cell.angle_beta   90.00
_cell.angle_gamma   90.00
#
_symmetry.space_group_name_H-M   'P 1'
#
loop_
_entity.id
_entity.type
_entity.pdbx_description
1 polymer ?
#
loop_
_entity_poly.entity_id
_entity_poly.type
_entity_poly.pdbx_seq_one_letter_code
_entity_poly.pdbx_strand_id
1 'polypeptide(L)'
;KMDQIIAGTIINILATGLTSFFYSQGYVLPAITPKLRIPILADIPLIGPVFFDNGLFTYAALFTALLLWVLLFKTIWGLRTRSVGEKPGSADTSGINVQRTRFINVTLAGALAGLAGAYLSIEAASTFERGLTAGRGFTALAIMIFGAWNPIGAMAAAFFFGLANGVASQLQADEVIAIPQPFIHMLPYILTILLLAIVSGRIDPPASLGNPYPFDFAS
;
A
#
# COMPACT_ATOMS: atom_id res chain seq x y z
N LYS A 1 -18.03 -4.54 -21.11
CA LYS A 1 -17.77 -4.69 -19.64
C LYS A 1 -16.54 -5.59 -19.54
N MET A 2 -15.43 -5.08 -19.07
CA MET A 2 -14.20 -5.84 -18.87
C MET A 2 -14.16 -6.31 -17.42
N ASP A 3 -13.74 -7.56 -17.21
CA ASP A 3 -13.52 -8.09 -15.86
C ASP A 3 -12.38 -7.29 -15.19
N GLN A 4 -12.60 -6.86 -13.96
CA GLN A 4 -11.64 -6.02 -13.20
C GLN A 4 -10.36 -6.79 -12.88
N ILE A 5 -10.44 -8.10 -12.68
CA ILE A 5 -9.28 -8.95 -12.40
C ILE A 5 -8.40 -9.03 -13.66
N ILE A 6 -9.02 -9.27 -14.81
CA ILE A 6 -8.32 -9.31 -16.11
C ILE A 6 -7.68 -7.95 -16.40
N ALA A 7 -8.41 -6.84 -16.19
CA ALA A 7 -7.88 -5.49 -16.38
C ALA A 7 -6.66 -5.22 -15.49
N GLY A 8 -6.73 -5.58 -14.21
CA GLY A 8 -5.62 -5.42 -13.27
C GLY A 8 -4.40 -6.26 -13.68
N THR A 9 -4.62 -7.48 -14.14
CA THR A 9 -3.54 -8.37 -14.61
C THR A 9 -2.86 -7.79 -15.85
N ILE A 10 -3.63 -7.28 -16.81
CA ILE A 10 -3.08 -6.64 -18.03
C ILE A 10 -2.24 -5.41 -17.65
N ILE A 11 -2.73 -4.55 -16.75
CA ILE A 11 -1.99 -3.37 -16.29
C ILE A 11 -0.67 -3.79 -15.62
N ASN A 12 -0.68 -4.85 -14.82
CA ASN A 12 0.50 -5.34 -14.12
C ASN A 12 1.56 -5.89 -15.09
N ILE A 13 1.13 -6.67 -16.10
CA ILE A 13 2.01 -7.17 -17.17
C ILE A 13 2.56 -6.01 -18.00
N LEU A 14 1.72 -5.06 -18.38
CA LEU A 14 2.13 -3.88 -19.13
C LEU A 14 3.16 -3.03 -18.35
N ALA A 15 2.91 -2.78 -17.08
CA ALA A 15 3.83 -2.04 -16.22
C ALA A 15 5.19 -2.75 -16.10
N THR A 16 5.17 -4.07 -15.90
CA THR A 16 6.40 -4.88 -15.84
C THR A 16 7.14 -4.86 -17.18
N GLY A 17 6.43 -4.97 -18.30
CA GLY A 17 7.02 -4.92 -19.64
C GLY A 17 7.63 -3.55 -19.94
N LEU A 18 6.91 -2.46 -19.70
CA LEU A 18 7.40 -1.10 -19.92
C LEU A 18 8.60 -0.76 -19.04
N THR A 19 8.55 -1.07 -17.75
CA THR A 19 9.66 -0.82 -16.84
C THR A 19 10.89 -1.63 -17.21
N SER A 20 10.71 -2.89 -17.64
CA SER A 20 11.81 -3.74 -18.12
C SER A 20 12.41 -3.25 -19.44
N PHE A 21 11.59 -2.69 -20.33
CA PHE A 21 12.04 -2.13 -21.61
C PHE A 21 12.89 -0.86 -21.40
N PHE A 22 12.47 0.03 -20.54
CA PHE A 22 13.22 1.26 -20.23
C PHE A 22 14.35 1.06 -19.23
N TYR A 23 14.49 -0.14 -18.68
CA TYR A 23 15.57 -0.45 -17.75
C TYR A 23 16.93 -0.43 -18.47
N SER A 24 17.82 0.44 -17.97
CA SER A 24 19.23 0.46 -18.37
C SER A 24 20.11 0.01 -17.21
N GLN A 25 20.96 -0.99 -17.44
CA GLN A 25 21.87 -1.48 -16.40
C GLN A 25 22.85 -0.39 -15.93
N GLY A 26 23.07 -0.32 -14.62
CA GLY A 26 24.09 0.57 -14.04
C GLY A 26 23.56 1.96 -13.61
N TYR A 27 22.27 2.21 -13.67
CA TYR A 27 21.69 3.40 -13.06
C TYR A 27 21.63 3.24 -11.54
N VAL A 28 22.70 3.67 -10.87
CA VAL A 28 22.69 3.88 -9.42
C VAL A 28 22.23 5.31 -9.19
N LEU A 29 21.09 5.47 -8.54
CA LEU A 29 20.63 6.78 -8.12
C LEU A 29 21.53 7.26 -6.98
N PRO A 30 22.22 8.42 -7.12
CA PRO A 30 22.88 9.00 -5.95
C PRO A 30 21.82 9.17 -4.86
N ALA A 31 22.20 8.99 -3.59
CA ALA A 31 21.30 9.17 -2.45
C ALA A 31 20.71 10.58 -2.46
N ILE A 32 19.60 10.75 -3.19
CA ILE A 32 18.98 12.06 -3.49
C ILE A 32 18.18 12.56 -2.28
N THR A 33 17.78 11.65 -1.40
CA THR A 33 16.99 12.02 -0.23
C THR A 33 17.87 12.06 1.02
N PRO A 34 18.25 13.26 1.50
CA PRO A 34 18.88 13.37 2.80
C PRO A 34 17.90 12.85 3.87
N LYS A 35 18.40 12.08 4.81
CA LYS A 35 17.63 11.75 6.02
C LYS A 35 17.25 13.04 6.72
N LEU A 36 15.96 13.21 6.93
CA LEU A 36 15.44 14.36 7.69
C LEU A 36 15.48 13.99 9.17
N ARG A 37 16.64 14.22 9.79
CA ARG A 37 16.77 14.09 11.24
C ARG A 37 16.08 15.25 11.92
N ILE A 38 15.03 14.99 12.70
CA ILE A 38 14.37 16.00 13.51
C ILE A 38 15.16 16.14 14.81
N PRO A 39 15.91 17.25 15.01
CA PRO A 39 16.71 17.46 16.21
C PRO A 39 15.81 17.37 17.46
N ILE A 40 16.38 16.92 18.58
CA ILE A 40 15.70 16.71 19.87
C ILE A 40 14.85 15.43 19.94
N LEU A 41 14.00 15.14 18.94
CA LEU A 41 13.15 13.95 18.91
C LEU A 41 13.91 12.71 18.44
N ALA A 42 14.90 12.89 17.57
CA ALA A 42 15.77 11.80 17.08
C ALA A 42 16.73 11.27 18.16
N ASP A 43 16.97 12.04 19.24
CA ASP A 43 17.89 11.67 20.32
C ASP A 43 17.21 10.85 21.42
N ILE A 44 15.90 10.60 21.34
CA ILE A 44 15.19 9.75 22.29
C ILE A 44 15.61 8.28 22.06
N PRO A 45 16.16 7.58 23.07
CA PRO A 45 16.60 6.20 22.90
C PRO A 45 15.43 5.30 22.50
N LEU A 46 15.63 4.37 21.57
CA LEU A 46 14.70 3.42 20.96
C LEU A 46 13.69 4.05 19.98
N ILE A 47 13.00 5.13 20.32
CA ILE A 47 11.91 5.71 19.51
C ILE A 47 12.46 6.72 18.50
N GLY A 48 13.47 7.48 18.89
CA GLY A 48 14.05 8.55 18.08
C GLY A 48 14.53 8.10 16.72
N PRO A 49 15.45 7.15 16.61
CA PRO A 49 15.96 6.66 15.33
C PRO A 49 14.89 6.00 14.45
N VAL A 50 13.89 5.36 15.05
CA VAL A 50 12.83 4.65 14.33
C VAL A 50 11.83 5.60 13.68
N PHE A 51 11.46 6.68 14.35
CA PHE A 51 10.40 7.59 13.88
C PHE A 51 10.92 8.95 13.39
N PHE A 52 12.08 9.40 13.84
CA PHE A 52 12.55 10.77 13.62
C PHE A 52 13.89 10.89 12.85
N ASP A 53 14.42 9.77 12.33
CA ASP A 53 15.60 9.72 11.47
C ASP A 53 15.30 8.93 10.20
N ASN A 54 14.32 9.39 9.43
CA ASN A 54 13.85 8.74 8.21
C ASN A 54 13.95 9.65 7.00
N GLY A 55 13.81 9.08 5.82
CA GLY A 55 13.76 9.83 4.58
C GLY A 55 12.44 10.56 4.36
N LEU A 56 12.43 11.43 3.38
CA LEU A 56 11.28 12.28 3.04
C LEU A 56 10.02 11.46 2.69
N PHE A 57 10.18 10.37 1.94
CA PHE A 57 9.04 9.54 1.51
C PHE A 57 8.40 8.79 2.68
N THR A 58 9.17 8.42 3.70
CA THR A 58 8.62 7.80 4.92
C THR A 58 7.70 8.76 5.66
N TYR A 59 8.10 10.03 5.84
CA TYR A 59 7.22 11.04 6.45
C TYR A 59 6.02 11.37 5.56
N ALA A 60 6.23 11.44 4.24
CA ALA A 60 5.15 11.63 3.28
C ALA A 60 4.12 10.49 3.36
N ALA A 61 4.54 9.23 3.54
CA ALA A 61 3.65 8.10 3.70
C ALA A 61 2.79 8.21 4.96
N LEU A 62 3.40 8.55 6.10
CA LEU A 62 2.68 8.76 7.36
C LEU A 62 1.66 9.90 7.25
N PHE A 63 2.08 11.02 6.67
CA PHE A 63 1.20 12.16 6.42
C PHE A 63 0.05 11.80 5.48
N THR A 64 0.34 11.06 4.40
CA THR A 64 -0.65 10.62 3.43
C THR A 64 -1.69 9.69 4.07
N ALA A 65 -1.30 8.79 4.96
CA ALA A 65 -2.23 7.92 5.67
C ALA A 65 -3.22 8.72 6.54
N LEU A 66 -2.73 9.73 7.27
CA LEU A 66 -3.55 10.63 8.07
C LEU A 66 -4.45 11.50 7.18
N LEU A 67 -3.90 12.04 6.10
CA LEU A 67 -4.64 12.86 5.13
C LEU A 67 -5.78 12.06 4.50
N LEU A 68 -5.51 10.84 4.06
CA LEU A 68 -6.52 9.94 3.48
C LEU A 68 -7.60 9.59 4.49
N TRP A 69 -7.24 9.38 5.75
CA TRP A 69 -8.23 9.16 6.78
C TRP A 69 -9.17 10.36 6.95
N VAL A 70 -8.62 11.57 7.03
CA VAL A 70 -9.43 12.81 7.10
C VAL A 70 -10.29 12.94 5.85
N LEU A 71 -9.72 12.77 4.66
CA LEU A 71 -10.45 12.89 3.40
C LEU A 71 -11.59 11.87 3.31
N LEU A 72 -11.37 10.61 3.69
CA LEU A 72 -12.38 9.55 3.58
C LEU A 72 -13.44 9.62 4.67
N PHE A 73 -13.11 10.06 5.89
CA PHE A 73 -14.04 9.98 7.01
C PHE A 73 -14.58 11.33 7.48
N LYS A 74 -13.94 12.45 7.11
CA LYS A 74 -14.32 13.78 7.58
C LYS A 74 -14.78 14.73 6.46
N THR A 75 -14.75 14.30 5.19
CA THR A 75 -15.15 15.16 4.07
C THR A 75 -16.35 14.62 3.29
N ILE A 76 -17.02 15.51 2.56
CA ILE A 76 -18.13 15.16 1.65
C ILE A 76 -17.65 14.26 0.53
N TRP A 77 -16.42 14.46 0.03
CA TRP A 77 -15.83 13.59 -0.98
C TRP A 77 -15.67 12.15 -0.48
N GLY A 78 -15.20 11.97 0.74
CA GLY A 78 -15.09 10.65 1.35
C GLY A 78 -16.44 9.99 1.60
N LEU A 79 -17.45 10.76 1.99
CA LEU A 79 -18.83 10.26 2.12
C LEU A 79 -19.35 9.74 0.78
N ARG A 80 -19.18 10.51 -0.30
CA ARG A 80 -19.57 10.10 -1.67
C ARG A 80 -18.82 8.86 -2.12
N THR A 81 -17.51 8.79 -1.87
CA THR A 81 -16.67 7.63 -2.21
C THR A 81 -17.16 6.37 -1.51
N ARG A 82 -17.43 6.44 -0.21
CA ARG A 82 -17.94 5.30 0.57
C ARG A 82 -19.34 4.88 0.15
N SER A 83 -20.24 5.82 -0.11
CA SER A 83 -21.59 5.51 -0.60
C SER A 83 -21.57 4.81 -1.96
N VAL A 84 -20.68 5.22 -2.87
CA VAL A 84 -20.45 4.54 -4.16
C VAL A 84 -19.83 3.15 -3.97
N GLY A 85 -19.03 2.95 -2.93
CA GLY A 85 -18.46 1.64 -2.58
C GLY A 85 -19.47 0.67 -2.00
N GLU A 86 -20.44 1.15 -1.22
CA GLU A 86 -21.47 0.32 -0.59
C GLU A 86 -22.68 0.07 -1.50
N LYS A 87 -23.32 1.13 -1.98
CA LYS A 87 -24.55 1.05 -2.78
C LYS A 87 -24.52 2.06 -3.93
N PRO A 88 -23.85 1.72 -5.07
CA PRO A 88 -23.71 2.64 -6.19
C PRO A 88 -25.03 3.08 -6.78
N GLY A 89 -26.06 2.21 -6.84
CA GLY A 89 -27.38 2.57 -7.33
C GLY A 89 -28.08 3.63 -6.47
N SER A 90 -28.00 3.53 -5.14
CA SER A 90 -28.53 4.53 -4.23
C SER A 90 -27.76 5.86 -4.29
N ALA A 91 -26.46 5.79 -4.52
CA ALA A 91 -25.63 6.98 -4.71
C ALA A 91 -26.01 7.72 -6.00
N ASP A 92 -26.28 6.99 -7.07
CA ASP A 92 -26.68 7.54 -8.37
C ASP A 92 -28.04 8.25 -8.28
N THR A 93 -29.05 7.61 -7.68
CA THR A 93 -30.37 8.22 -7.45
C THR A 93 -30.31 9.46 -6.55
N SER A 94 -29.26 9.58 -5.73
CA SER A 94 -28.98 10.77 -4.91
C SER A 94 -28.22 11.87 -5.66
N GLY A 95 -28.02 11.73 -6.98
CA GLY A 95 -27.32 12.70 -7.82
C GLY A 95 -25.79 12.62 -7.78
N ILE A 96 -25.21 11.54 -7.25
CA ILE A 96 -23.76 11.32 -7.25
C ILE A 96 -23.37 10.60 -8.53
N ASN A 97 -22.54 11.23 -9.35
CA ASN A 97 -22.02 10.58 -10.54
C ASN A 97 -21.03 9.46 -10.16
N VAL A 98 -21.52 8.21 -10.20
CA VAL A 98 -20.77 7.00 -9.79
C VAL A 98 -19.51 6.80 -10.63
N GLN A 99 -19.62 6.99 -11.95
CA GLN A 99 -18.50 6.77 -12.88
C GLN A 99 -17.37 7.77 -12.63
N ARG A 100 -17.70 9.06 -12.51
CA ARG A 100 -16.72 10.11 -12.23
C ARG A 100 -16.03 9.89 -10.89
N THR A 101 -16.79 9.48 -9.86
CA THR A 101 -16.25 9.19 -8.54
C THR A 101 -15.29 8.01 -8.59
N ARG A 102 -15.66 6.90 -9.26
CA ARG A 102 -14.79 5.74 -9.45
C ARG A 102 -13.53 6.10 -10.23
N PHE A 103 -13.65 6.85 -11.31
CA PHE A 103 -12.51 7.27 -12.14
C PHE A 103 -11.50 8.10 -11.32
N ILE A 104 -11.96 9.10 -10.57
CA ILE A 104 -11.10 9.93 -9.72
C ILE A 104 -10.38 9.06 -8.69
N ASN A 105 -11.10 8.16 -8.02
CA ASN A 105 -10.51 7.30 -6.98
C ASN A 105 -9.47 6.33 -7.54
N VAL A 106 -9.71 5.73 -8.70
CA VAL A 106 -8.74 4.85 -9.37
C VAL A 106 -7.49 5.64 -9.80
N THR A 107 -7.68 6.84 -10.32
CA THR A 107 -6.55 7.73 -10.70
C THR A 107 -5.71 8.11 -9.49
N LEU A 108 -6.34 8.46 -8.37
CA LEU A 108 -5.64 8.76 -7.11
C LEU A 108 -4.90 7.52 -6.57
N ALA A 109 -5.52 6.35 -6.63
CA ALA A 109 -4.88 5.09 -6.24
C ALA A 109 -3.64 4.80 -7.10
N GLY A 110 -3.72 5.03 -8.42
CA GLY A 110 -2.58 4.91 -9.32
C GLY A 110 -1.45 5.89 -8.98
N ALA A 111 -1.78 7.15 -8.67
CA ALA A 111 -0.79 8.14 -8.25
C ALA A 111 -0.08 7.74 -6.94
N LEU A 112 -0.83 7.24 -5.95
CA LEU A 112 -0.25 6.74 -4.70
C LEU A 112 0.62 5.50 -4.92
N ALA A 113 0.22 4.60 -5.81
CA ALA A 113 1.04 3.45 -6.19
C ALA A 113 2.35 3.89 -6.87
N GLY A 114 2.31 4.93 -7.71
CA GLY A 114 3.50 5.55 -8.30
C GLY A 114 4.43 6.13 -7.25
N LEU A 115 3.90 6.84 -6.25
CA LEU A 115 4.69 7.35 -5.12
C LEU A 115 5.33 6.22 -4.30
N ALA A 116 4.62 5.11 -4.09
CA ALA A 116 5.19 3.93 -3.43
C ALA A 116 6.32 3.30 -4.25
N GLY A 117 6.21 3.28 -5.57
CA GLY A 117 7.29 2.86 -6.47
C GLY A 117 8.52 3.77 -6.40
N ALA A 118 8.29 5.09 -6.35
CA ALA A 118 9.36 6.09 -6.16
C ALA A 118 10.08 5.90 -4.81
N TYR A 119 9.34 5.67 -3.73
CA TYR A 119 9.92 5.30 -2.43
C TYR A 119 10.86 4.09 -2.54
N LEU A 120 10.38 3.02 -3.19
CA LEU A 120 11.16 1.78 -3.33
C LEU A 120 12.48 1.99 -4.09
N SER A 121 12.44 2.75 -5.19
CA SER A 121 13.62 2.97 -6.03
C SER A 121 14.57 4.02 -5.46
N ILE A 122 14.07 5.10 -4.88
CA ILE A 122 14.86 6.26 -4.49
C ILE A 122 15.36 6.15 -3.03
N GLU A 123 14.47 5.75 -2.11
CA GLU A 123 14.79 5.76 -0.67
C GLU A 123 15.17 4.36 -0.16
N ALA A 124 14.40 3.34 -0.52
CA ALA A 124 14.61 2.00 0.05
C ALA A 124 15.77 1.24 -0.60
N ALA A 125 15.89 1.26 -1.93
CA ALA A 125 16.92 0.51 -2.66
C ALA A 125 18.03 1.40 -3.22
N SER A 126 17.81 2.70 -3.39
CA SER A 126 18.74 3.63 -4.08
C SER A 126 19.16 3.16 -5.47
N THR A 127 18.39 2.28 -6.08
CA THR A 127 18.65 1.70 -7.41
C THR A 127 17.32 1.30 -8.02
N PHE A 128 17.27 1.21 -9.34
CA PHE A 128 16.14 0.68 -10.05
C PHE A 128 16.53 -0.67 -10.67
N GLU A 129 15.83 -1.73 -10.29
CA GLU A 129 16.04 -3.06 -10.82
C GLU A 129 14.74 -3.67 -11.34
N ARG A 130 14.88 -4.61 -12.28
CA ARG A 130 13.73 -5.35 -12.79
C ARG A 130 13.10 -6.15 -11.65
N GLY A 131 11.78 -6.01 -11.49
CA GLY A 131 11.06 -6.73 -10.45
C GLY A 131 11.31 -6.20 -9.02
N LEU A 132 11.80 -4.98 -8.85
CA LEU A 132 12.08 -4.35 -7.55
C LEU A 132 10.90 -4.44 -6.56
N THR A 133 9.68 -4.45 -7.06
CA THR A 133 8.47 -4.59 -6.23
C THR A 133 8.35 -5.96 -5.56
N ALA A 134 8.94 -7.03 -6.15
CA ALA A 134 9.05 -8.37 -5.57
C ALA A 134 7.79 -8.86 -4.82
N GLY A 135 6.59 -8.61 -5.38
CA GLY A 135 5.32 -9.03 -4.77
C GLY A 135 4.82 -8.14 -3.62
N ARG A 136 5.49 -7.04 -3.26
CA ARG A 136 5.09 -6.14 -2.16
C ARG A 136 3.68 -5.56 -2.34
N GLY A 137 3.18 -5.49 -3.59
CA GLY A 137 1.79 -5.12 -3.86
C GLY A 137 0.77 -6.10 -3.25
N PHE A 138 1.05 -7.39 -3.27
CA PHE A 138 0.18 -8.39 -2.61
C PHE A 138 0.23 -8.28 -1.09
N THR A 139 1.40 -7.99 -0.52
CA THR A 139 1.53 -7.69 0.91
C THR A 139 0.73 -6.43 1.28
N ALA A 140 0.75 -5.40 0.44
CA ALA A 140 -0.05 -4.18 0.64
C ALA A 140 -1.56 -4.46 0.62
N LEU A 141 -2.04 -5.37 -0.26
CA LEU A 141 -3.43 -5.83 -0.25
C LEU A 141 -3.79 -6.52 1.08
N ALA A 142 -2.92 -7.41 1.56
CA ALA A 142 -3.11 -8.04 2.86
C ALA A 142 -3.18 -6.99 3.99
N ILE A 143 -2.26 -6.04 4.03
CA ILE A 143 -2.22 -4.94 5.00
C ILE A 143 -3.51 -4.12 4.95
N MET A 144 -4.05 -3.83 3.77
CA MET A 144 -5.31 -3.11 3.61
C MET A 144 -6.50 -3.89 4.19
N ILE A 145 -6.57 -5.20 3.95
CA ILE A 145 -7.60 -6.07 4.50
C ILE A 145 -7.48 -6.12 6.02
N PHE A 146 -6.28 -6.34 6.58
CA PHE A 146 -6.03 -6.32 8.02
C PHE A 146 -6.36 -4.98 8.67
N GLY A 147 -6.15 -3.90 7.94
CA GLY A 147 -6.53 -2.55 8.36
C GLY A 147 -8.03 -2.27 8.30
N ALA A 148 -8.86 -3.29 8.00
CA ALA A 148 -10.32 -3.18 7.90
C ALA A 148 -10.75 -2.05 6.95
N TRP A 149 -10.10 -1.93 5.80
CA TRP A 149 -10.39 -0.90 4.77
C TRP A 149 -10.27 0.53 5.30
N ASN A 150 -9.56 0.73 6.41
CA ASN A 150 -9.36 2.02 7.06
C ASN A 150 -7.88 2.44 6.94
N PRO A 151 -7.55 3.67 6.51
CA PRO A 151 -6.17 4.12 6.37
C PRO A 151 -5.34 4.05 7.65
N ILE A 152 -5.93 4.37 8.81
CA ILE A 152 -5.24 4.25 10.11
C ILE A 152 -5.02 2.78 10.47
N GLY A 153 -6.02 1.94 10.25
CA GLY A 153 -5.90 0.50 10.45
C GLY A 153 -4.82 -0.10 9.55
N ALA A 154 -4.81 0.29 8.26
CA ALA A 154 -3.77 -0.13 7.32
C ALA A 154 -2.37 0.35 7.74
N MET A 155 -2.24 1.57 8.25
CA MET A 155 -0.99 2.09 8.80
C MET A 155 -0.52 1.24 9.99
N ALA A 156 -1.40 0.93 10.95
CA ALA A 156 -1.06 0.07 12.09
C ALA A 156 -0.65 -1.35 11.65
N ALA A 157 -1.38 -1.93 10.70
CA ALA A 157 -1.03 -3.21 10.09
C ALA A 157 0.33 -3.14 9.37
N ALA A 158 0.62 -2.06 8.64
CA ALA A 158 1.90 -1.86 7.97
C ALA A 158 3.07 -1.80 8.97
N PHE A 159 2.91 -1.12 10.10
CA PHE A 159 3.91 -1.14 11.18
C PHE A 159 4.13 -2.54 11.72
N PHE A 160 3.07 -3.29 11.96
CA PHE A 160 3.17 -4.66 12.45
C PHE A 160 3.90 -5.58 11.46
N PHE A 161 3.57 -5.51 10.17
CA PHE A 161 4.27 -6.26 9.12
C PHE A 161 5.72 -5.79 8.96
N GLY A 162 5.96 -4.48 9.10
CA GLY A 162 7.30 -3.90 9.09
C GLY A 162 8.17 -4.43 10.23
N LEU A 163 7.63 -4.50 11.44
CA LEU A 163 8.32 -5.10 12.60
C LEU A 163 8.62 -6.58 12.36
N ALA A 164 7.64 -7.35 11.86
CA ALA A 164 7.85 -8.76 11.55
C ALA A 164 8.97 -8.99 10.52
N ASN A 165 8.99 -8.18 9.45
CA ASN A 165 10.07 -8.22 8.46
C ASN A 165 11.41 -7.77 9.05
N GLY A 166 11.42 -6.75 9.90
CA GLY A 166 12.62 -6.28 10.59
C GLY A 166 13.23 -7.36 11.48
N VAL A 167 12.40 -8.03 12.28
CA VAL A 167 12.83 -9.17 13.11
C VAL A 167 13.37 -10.31 12.23
N ALA A 168 12.66 -10.65 11.15
CA ALA A 168 13.14 -11.69 10.24
C ALA A 168 14.49 -11.33 9.60
N SER A 169 14.68 -10.07 9.20
CA SER A 169 15.96 -9.60 8.66
C SER A 169 17.09 -9.62 9.69
N GLN A 170 16.80 -9.27 10.94
CA GLN A 170 17.78 -9.32 12.02
C GLN A 170 18.19 -10.75 12.34
N LEU A 171 17.24 -11.68 12.42
CA LEU A 171 17.51 -13.11 12.62
C LEU A 171 18.35 -13.72 11.49
N GLN A 172 18.26 -13.16 10.29
CA GLN A 172 19.10 -13.58 9.17
C GLN A 172 20.53 -13.03 9.27
N ALA A 173 20.68 -11.82 9.82
CA ALA A 173 22.00 -11.19 9.99
C ALA A 173 22.79 -11.81 11.16
N ASP A 174 22.11 -12.31 12.18
CA ASP A 174 22.71 -12.97 13.33
C ASP A 174 22.99 -14.44 13.00
N GLU A 175 24.21 -14.76 12.60
CA GLU A 175 24.69 -16.14 12.31
C GLU A 175 24.60 -17.10 13.51
N VAL A 176 24.21 -16.61 14.70
CA VAL A 176 24.14 -17.35 15.95
C VAL A 176 23.01 -18.38 16.00
N ILE A 177 21.96 -18.18 15.19
CA ILE A 177 20.79 -19.06 15.18
C ILE A 177 20.86 -19.94 13.93
N ALA A 178 21.18 -21.22 14.10
CA ALA A 178 21.26 -22.22 13.03
C ALA A 178 19.87 -22.59 12.43
N ILE A 179 19.02 -21.59 12.15
CA ILE A 179 17.73 -21.79 11.48
C ILE A 179 17.98 -21.64 9.96
N PRO A 180 17.62 -22.65 9.14
CA PRO A 180 17.76 -22.51 7.69
C PRO A 180 16.96 -21.31 7.17
N GLN A 181 17.58 -20.50 6.30
CA GLN A 181 16.99 -19.26 5.74
C GLN A 181 15.54 -19.39 5.24
N PRO A 182 15.11 -20.50 4.60
CA PRO A 182 13.73 -20.63 4.16
C PRO A 182 12.68 -20.50 5.29
N PHE A 183 13.00 -21.00 6.49
CA PHE A 183 12.09 -20.90 7.63
C PHE A 183 11.94 -19.47 8.14
N ILE A 184 13.00 -18.69 8.12
CA ILE A 184 12.99 -17.27 8.51
C ILE A 184 12.13 -16.47 7.51
N HIS A 185 12.27 -16.75 6.22
CA HIS A 185 11.43 -16.12 5.19
C HIS A 185 9.95 -16.50 5.29
N MET A 186 9.60 -17.64 5.88
CA MET A 186 8.21 -18.05 6.12
C MET A 186 7.54 -17.27 7.28
N LEU A 187 8.32 -16.67 8.18
CA LEU A 187 7.82 -16.02 9.39
C LEU A 187 6.75 -14.94 9.12
N PRO A 188 6.95 -13.99 8.19
CA PRO A 188 5.92 -13.01 7.85
C PRO A 188 4.64 -13.63 7.27
N TYR A 189 4.78 -14.72 6.50
CA TYR A 189 3.63 -15.42 5.91
C TYR A 189 2.83 -16.19 6.93
N ILE A 190 3.51 -16.90 7.85
CA ILE A 190 2.87 -17.61 8.97
C ILE A 190 2.11 -16.60 9.83
N LEU A 191 2.74 -15.48 10.16
CA LEU A 191 2.14 -14.41 10.93
C LEU A 191 0.88 -13.85 10.22
N THR A 192 0.94 -13.70 8.90
CA THR A 192 -0.18 -13.28 8.07
C THR A 192 -1.35 -14.25 8.17
N ILE A 193 -1.09 -15.55 8.06
CA ILE A 193 -2.11 -16.61 8.14
C ILE A 193 -2.75 -16.64 9.52
N LEU A 194 -1.95 -16.56 10.59
CA LEU A 194 -2.45 -16.53 11.97
C LEU A 194 -3.32 -15.29 12.22
N LEU A 195 -2.87 -14.12 11.78
CA LEU A 195 -3.64 -12.88 11.89
C LEU A 195 -4.95 -12.99 11.08
N LEU A 196 -4.90 -13.52 9.86
CA LEU A 196 -6.08 -13.71 9.04
C LEU A 196 -7.09 -14.63 9.72
N ALA A 197 -6.64 -15.72 10.32
CA ALA A 197 -7.51 -16.65 11.05
C ALA A 197 -8.21 -15.97 12.24
N ILE A 198 -7.53 -15.03 12.92
CA ILE A 198 -8.09 -14.30 14.08
C ILE A 198 -9.06 -13.20 13.64
N VAL A 199 -8.76 -12.51 12.54
CA VAL A 199 -9.45 -11.26 12.15
C VAL A 199 -10.50 -11.50 11.06
N SER A 200 -10.40 -12.58 10.28
CA SER A 200 -11.25 -12.90 9.12
C SER A 200 -12.76 -12.85 9.38
N GLY A 201 -13.22 -13.09 10.59
CA GLY A 201 -14.66 -13.04 10.94
C GLY A 201 -15.19 -11.66 11.31
N ARG A 202 -14.39 -10.60 11.23
CA ARG A 202 -14.74 -9.25 11.72
C ARG A 202 -14.60 -8.14 10.69
N ILE A 203 -14.21 -8.46 9.45
CA ILE A 203 -13.92 -7.47 8.42
C ILE A 203 -14.90 -7.64 7.27
N ASP A 204 -15.75 -6.66 7.08
CA ASP A 204 -16.67 -6.59 5.95
C ASP A 204 -16.03 -5.73 4.84
N PRO A 205 -15.80 -6.30 3.65
CA PRO A 205 -15.38 -5.52 2.49
C PRO A 205 -16.52 -4.62 2.00
N PRO A 206 -16.23 -3.53 1.26
CA PRO A 206 -17.28 -2.73 0.62
C PRO A 206 -18.18 -3.60 -0.25
N ALA A 207 -19.51 -3.48 -0.10
CA ALA A 207 -20.48 -4.41 -0.69
C ALA A 207 -20.44 -4.47 -2.23
N SER A 208 -20.02 -3.39 -2.91
CA SER A 208 -19.89 -3.36 -4.37
C SER A 208 -18.46 -3.64 -4.88
N LEU A 209 -17.59 -4.18 -4.03
CA LEU A 209 -16.23 -4.53 -4.43
C LEU A 209 -16.25 -5.57 -5.57
N GLY A 210 -15.52 -5.28 -6.65
CA GLY A 210 -15.45 -6.17 -7.83
C GLY A 210 -16.68 -6.15 -8.74
N ASN A 211 -17.78 -5.53 -8.31
CA ASN A 211 -19.01 -5.49 -9.10
C ASN A 211 -18.99 -4.32 -10.09
N PRO A 212 -19.10 -4.58 -11.41
CA PRO A 212 -19.24 -3.52 -12.40
C PRO A 212 -20.58 -2.82 -12.23
N TYR A 213 -20.56 -1.49 -12.19
CA TYR A 213 -21.78 -0.71 -12.22
C TYR A 213 -22.32 -0.67 -13.67
N PRO A 214 -23.59 -1.00 -13.90
CA PRO A 214 -24.15 -1.00 -15.24
C PRO A 214 -24.07 0.40 -15.86
N PHE A 215 -23.49 0.46 -17.06
CA PHE A 215 -23.62 1.61 -17.93
C PHE A 215 -25.00 1.52 -18.56
N ASP A 216 -26.01 2.08 -17.99
CA ASP A 216 -27.24 2.37 -18.73
C ASP A 216 -26.97 3.60 -19.59
N PHE A 217 -26.56 3.32 -20.83
CA PHE A 217 -26.84 4.24 -21.94
C PHE A 217 -28.33 4.10 -22.27
N ALA A 218 -29.17 4.43 -21.33
CA ALA A 218 -30.58 4.60 -21.61
C ALA A 218 -30.77 6.01 -22.11
N SER A 219 -30.94 6.10 -23.44
CA SER A 219 -31.53 7.15 -24.30
C SER A 219 -31.04 8.56 -24.11
#